data_3f28ee9c6bcaeae91de784d7cc2b6dde
#
_entry.id   3f28ee9c6bcaeae91de784d7cc2b6dde
#
_cell.length_a   1.000
_cell.length_b   1.000
_cell.length_c   1.000
_cell.angle_alpha   90.00
_cell.angle_beta   90.00
_cell.angle_gamma   90.00
#
_symmetry.space_group_name_H-M   'P 1'
#
loop_
_entity.id
_entity.type
_entity.pdbx_description
1 polymer ?
#
loop_
_entity_poly.entity_id
_entity_poly.type
_entity_poly.pdbx_seq_one_letter_code
_entity_poly.pdbx_strand_id
1 'polypeptide(L)'
;MLVEDSYYAEALLAALRLAAMTAGFCLLIAYPMALGMAGVRPRWRMPLLALLMLPFWTGFLLRIGAWIGLLRDEGLINRILRTLGVIEAPLALLYTEGAMLVGMVHAYLPFAVPPLFIALIRLDPALLEAAADLGARPARVFFSVTLPLTLPAAAAAFLLVFIPAAGEFVIPELLGPPEAQVIGRVLWQEFFQNRDWPLAAALALVLLALLILPMRWFQRLEAEP
;
A
#
# COMPACT_ATOMS: atom_id res chain seq x y z
N MET A 1 11.25 -29.06 -10.37
CA MET A 1 10.45 -28.16 -11.23
C MET A 1 10.27 -26.79 -10.60
N LEU A 2 9.56 -26.57 -9.49
CA LEU A 2 9.41 -25.20 -8.91
C LEU A 2 10.72 -24.61 -8.33
N VAL A 3 11.72 -25.40 -7.99
CA VAL A 3 13.01 -24.99 -7.39
C VAL A 3 14.13 -24.87 -8.45
N GLU A 4 13.93 -25.43 -9.64
CA GLU A 4 14.90 -25.40 -10.73
C GLU A 4 14.70 -24.21 -11.68
N ASP A 5 13.53 -23.56 -11.64
CA ASP A 5 13.22 -22.40 -12.47
C ASP A 5 13.34 -21.12 -11.63
N SER A 6 14.42 -20.38 -11.83
CA SER A 6 14.65 -19.07 -11.16
C SER A 6 13.50 -18.09 -11.41
N TYR A 7 12.79 -18.26 -12.54
CA TYR A 7 11.67 -17.43 -12.98
C TYR A 7 10.56 -17.26 -11.93
N TYR A 8 10.06 -18.36 -11.35
CA TYR A 8 8.99 -18.28 -10.34
C TYR A 8 9.47 -17.68 -9.01
N ALA A 9 10.72 -17.97 -8.64
CA ALA A 9 11.32 -17.40 -7.45
C ALA A 9 11.52 -15.88 -7.62
N GLU A 10 11.97 -15.43 -8.78
CA GLU A 10 12.14 -14.00 -9.10
C GLU A 10 10.79 -13.28 -9.13
N ALA A 11 9.75 -13.88 -9.77
CA ALA A 11 8.40 -13.32 -9.77
C ALA A 11 7.80 -13.18 -8.36
N LEU A 12 8.06 -14.18 -7.50
CA LEU A 12 7.65 -14.15 -6.11
C LEU A 12 8.35 -13.04 -5.32
N LEU A 13 9.68 -12.94 -5.47
CA LEU A 13 10.47 -11.91 -4.81
C LEU A 13 10.08 -10.51 -5.30
N ALA A 14 9.85 -10.35 -6.60
CA ALA A 14 9.39 -9.08 -7.18
C ALA A 14 8.02 -8.67 -6.61
N ALA A 15 7.07 -9.60 -6.49
CA ALA A 15 5.77 -9.34 -5.90
C ALA A 15 5.86 -8.95 -4.42
N LEU A 16 6.66 -9.68 -3.62
CA LEU A 16 6.87 -9.37 -2.20
C LEU A 16 7.55 -8.01 -2.02
N ARG A 17 8.55 -7.68 -2.86
CA ARG A 17 9.20 -6.37 -2.87
C ARG A 17 8.21 -5.26 -3.20
N LEU A 18 7.42 -5.43 -4.26
CA LEU A 18 6.40 -4.46 -4.66
C LEU A 18 5.36 -4.27 -3.55
N ALA A 19 4.88 -5.35 -2.94
CA ALA A 19 3.94 -5.31 -1.83
C ALA A 19 4.52 -4.58 -0.61
N ALA A 20 5.78 -4.86 -0.26
CA ALA A 20 6.47 -4.19 0.86
C ALA A 20 6.67 -2.70 0.59
N MET A 21 7.07 -2.32 -0.62
CA MET A 21 7.18 -0.92 -1.04
C MET A 21 5.82 -0.23 -0.98
N THR A 22 4.78 -0.85 -1.52
CA THR A 22 3.41 -0.33 -1.48
C THR A 22 2.94 -0.11 -0.06
N ALA A 23 3.09 -1.11 0.82
CA ALA A 23 2.70 -1.01 2.22
C ALA A 23 3.51 0.06 2.97
N GLY A 24 4.81 0.16 2.71
CA GLY A 24 5.68 1.18 3.27
C GLY A 24 5.26 2.60 2.86
N PHE A 25 5.02 2.85 1.57
CA PHE A 25 4.53 4.14 1.08
C PHE A 25 3.11 4.45 1.59
N CYS A 26 2.23 3.45 1.64
CA CYS A 26 0.91 3.63 2.25
C CYS A 26 1.03 4.06 3.72
N LEU A 27 1.89 3.43 4.53
CA LEU A 27 2.11 3.84 5.92
C LEU A 27 2.67 5.26 6.03
N LEU A 28 3.65 5.60 5.20
CA LEU A 28 4.29 6.92 5.18
C LEU A 28 3.26 8.04 4.92
N ILE A 29 2.26 7.78 4.07
CA ILE A 29 1.19 8.72 3.75
C ILE A 29 0.04 8.61 4.77
N ALA A 30 -0.36 7.39 5.12
CA ALA A 30 -1.49 7.13 6.01
C ALA A 30 -1.25 7.66 7.44
N TYR A 31 -0.01 7.60 7.94
CA TYR A 31 0.30 8.03 9.29
C TYR A 31 0.04 9.54 9.52
N PRO A 32 0.61 10.46 8.71
CA PRO A 32 0.28 11.89 8.84
C PRO A 32 -1.19 12.19 8.54
N MET A 33 -1.84 11.47 7.62
CA MET A 33 -3.28 11.61 7.38
C MET A 33 -4.08 11.23 8.62
N ALA A 34 -3.79 10.09 9.24
CA ALA A 34 -4.46 9.62 10.44
C ALA A 34 -4.24 10.56 11.64
N LEU A 35 -3.01 11.09 11.81
CA LEU A 35 -2.70 12.12 12.81
C LEU A 35 -3.53 13.39 12.59
N GLY A 36 -3.58 13.90 11.37
CA GLY A 36 -4.40 15.06 11.02
C GLY A 36 -5.87 14.82 11.32
N MET A 37 -6.42 13.65 10.95
CA MET A 37 -7.81 13.27 11.22
C MET A 37 -8.09 13.08 12.73
N ALA A 38 -7.15 12.54 13.50
CA ALA A 38 -7.30 12.40 14.94
C ALA A 38 -7.29 13.76 15.67
N GLY A 39 -6.52 14.73 15.16
CA GLY A 39 -6.39 16.07 15.72
C GLY A 39 -7.60 16.99 15.49
N VAL A 40 -8.52 16.66 14.56
CA VAL A 40 -9.71 17.51 14.33
C VAL A 40 -10.77 17.30 15.42
N ARG A 41 -11.70 18.27 15.50
CA ARG A 41 -12.86 18.18 16.42
C ARG A 41 -13.61 16.86 16.19
N PRO A 42 -14.07 16.17 17.26
CA PRO A 42 -14.69 14.83 17.16
C PRO A 42 -15.82 14.71 16.12
N ARG A 43 -16.63 15.76 15.96
CA ARG A 43 -17.73 15.81 14.97
C ARG A 43 -17.29 15.65 13.51
N TRP A 44 -16.04 15.96 13.19
CA TRP A 44 -15.49 15.89 11.83
C TRP A 44 -14.74 14.60 11.54
N ARG A 45 -14.40 13.80 12.56
CA ARG A 45 -13.60 12.57 12.43
C ARG A 45 -14.27 11.53 11.51
N MET A 46 -15.55 11.24 11.78
CA MET A 46 -16.30 10.27 10.96
C MET A 46 -16.59 10.76 9.53
N PRO A 47 -17.01 12.02 9.30
CA PRO A 47 -17.10 12.58 7.94
C PRO A 47 -15.79 12.50 7.15
N LEU A 48 -14.64 12.78 7.77
CA LEU A 48 -13.34 12.67 7.09
C LEU A 48 -12.99 11.23 6.74
N LEU A 49 -13.27 10.27 7.64
CA LEU A 49 -13.08 8.85 7.34
C LEU A 49 -14.00 8.40 6.20
N ALA A 50 -15.26 8.83 6.20
CA ALA A 50 -16.19 8.54 5.11
C ALA A 50 -15.72 9.15 3.78
N LEU A 51 -15.20 10.37 3.78
CA LEU A 51 -14.62 11.02 2.60
C LEU A 51 -13.41 10.27 2.07
N LEU A 52 -12.55 9.76 2.95
CA LEU A 52 -11.41 8.91 2.58
C LEU A 52 -11.86 7.61 1.89
N MET A 53 -12.99 7.04 2.34
CA MET A 53 -13.55 5.81 1.77
C MET A 53 -14.34 6.07 0.46
N LEU A 54 -14.70 7.30 0.15
CA LEU A 54 -15.55 7.64 -0.99
C LEU A 54 -15.01 7.13 -2.34
N PRO A 55 -13.68 7.18 -2.64
CA PRO A 55 -13.13 6.60 -3.86
C PRO A 55 -13.40 5.10 -4.04
N PHE A 56 -13.64 4.35 -2.94
CA PHE A 56 -13.99 2.93 -3.04
C PHE A 56 -15.35 2.65 -3.67
N TRP A 57 -16.24 3.62 -3.65
CA TRP A 57 -17.56 3.50 -4.26
C TRP A 57 -17.50 3.59 -5.79
N THR A 58 -16.37 4.08 -6.31
CA THR A 58 -16.08 3.97 -7.75
C THR A 58 -15.47 2.61 -8.06
N GLY A 59 -15.81 2.05 -9.22
CA GLY A 59 -15.28 0.76 -9.65
C GLY A 59 -13.74 0.75 -9.69
N PHE A 60 -13.13 -0.36 -9.25
CA PHE A 60 -11.66 -0.51 -9.21
C PHE A 60 -11.03 -0.24 -10.58
N LEU A 61 -11.56 -0.85 -11.65
CA LEU A 61 -11.06 -0.66 -13.02
C LEU A 61 -11.20 0.78 -13.52
N LEU A 62 -12.25 1.51 -13.11
CA LEU A 62 -12.40 2.91 -13.48
C LEU A 62 -11.30 3.78 -12.86
N ARG A 63 -10.90 3.49 -11.62
CA ARG A 63 -9.79 4.20 -10.96
C ARG A 63 -8.46 3.93 -11.66
N ILE A 64 -8.20 2.68 -12.04
CA ILE A 64 -6.98 2.35 -12.78
C ILE A 64 -7.01 2.96 -14.18
N GLY A 65 -8.16 2.93 -14.86
CA GLY A 65 -8.35 3.61 -16.14
C GLY A 65 -8.11 5.13 -16.08
N ALA A 66 -8.48 5.78 -14.97
CA ALA A 66 -8.16 7.19 -14.73
C ALA A 66 -6.64 7.42 -14.64
N TRP A 67 -5.90 6.54 -13.94
CA TRP A 67 -4.42 6.59 -13.90
C TRP A 67 -3.80 6.40 -15.28
N ILE A 68 -4.31 5.46 -16.10
CA ILE A 68 -3.88 5.32 -17.50
C ILE A 68 -4.06 6.64 -18.24
N GLY A 69 -5.24 7.28 -18.12
CA GLY A 69 -5.51 8.57 -18.76
C GLY A 69 -4.61 9.71 -18.30
N LEU A 70 -4.24 9.73 -17.00
CA LEU A 70 -3.37 10.76 -16.42
C LEU A 70 -1.91 10.59 -16.85
N LEU A 71 -1.42 9.34 -16.94
CA LEU A 71 -0.01 8.99 -17.15
C LEU A 71 0.38 8.85 -18.63
N ARG A 72 -0.58 8.86 -19.57
CA ARG A 72 -0.28 8.83 -21.01
C ARG A 72 0.60 10.00 -21.45
N ASP A 73 1.31 9.84 -22.56
CA ASP A 73 2.18 10.88 -23.13
C ASP A 73 1.42 12.21 -23.38
N GLU A 74 0.18 12.14 -23.83
CA GLU A 74 -0.73 13.30 -23.96
C GLU A 74 -1.67 13.47 -22.75
N GLY A 75 -1.37 12.81 -21.63
CA GLY A 75 -2.14 12.85 -20.40
C GLY A 75 -2.03 14.19 -19.67
N LEU A 76 -2.91 14.37 -18.69
CA LEU A 76 -2.99 15.62 -17.94
C LEU A 76 -1.68 15.99 -17.25
N ILE A 77 -0.95 15.01 -16.71
CA ILE A 77 0.33 15.25 -16.01
C ILE A 77 1.36 15.84 -16.98
N ASN A 78 1.61 15.20 -18.11
CA ASN A 78 2.52 15.69 -19.13
C ASN A 78 2.10 17.07 -19.69
N ARG A 79 0.81 17.28 -19.89
CA ARG A 79 0.27 18.56 -20.35
C ARG A 79 0.56 19.69 -19.35
N ILE A 80 0.32 19.45 -18.04
CA ILE A 80 0.62 20.43 -16.99
C ILE A 80 2.13 20.72 -16.95
N LEU A 81 2.99 19.70 -16.93
CA LEU A 81 4.44 19.87 -16.87
C LEU A 81 4.99 20.65 -18.06
N ARG A 82 4.46 20.42 -19.27
CA ARG A 82 4.81 21.19 -20.48
C ARG A 82 4.32 22.64 -20.40
N THR A 83 3.12 22.86 -19.92
CA THR A 83 2.55 24.22 -19.78
C THR A 83 3.35 25.04 -18.76
N LEU A 84 3.87 24.40 -17.70
CA LEU A 84 4.73 25.03 -16.70
C LEU A 84 6.18 25.21 -17.18
N GLY A 85 6.53 24.72 -18.37
CA GLY A 85 7.90 24.79 -18.91
C GLY A 85 8.91 23.89 -18.19
N VAL A 86 8.44 22.90 -17.43
CA VAL A 86 9.30 21.96 -16.68
C VAL A 86 9.92 20.91 -17.62
N ILE A 87 9.20 20.53 -18.66
CA ILE A 87 9.61 19.55 -19.67
C ILE A 87 9.35 20.06 -21.08
N GLU A 88 10.22 19.72 -22.03
CA GLU A 88 10.07 20.06 -23.45
C GLU A 88 9.31 18.99 -24.24
N ALA A 89 9.56 17.70 -23.92
CA ALA A 89 8.92 16.54 -24.52
C ALA A 89 8.13 15.76 -23.46
N PRO A 90 7.09 14.98 -23.85
CA PRO A 90 6.36 14.12 -22.93
C PRO A 90 7.28 13.11 -22.26
N LEU A 91 7.08 12.89 -20.95
CA LEU A 91 7.73 11.82 -20.21
C LEU A 91 6.95 10.52 -20.40
N ALA A 92 7.65 9.43 -20.66
CA ALA A 92 7.05 8.07 -20.64
C ALA A 92 6.76 7.65 -19.19
N LEU A 93 5.63 8.10 -18.67
CA LEU A 93 5.22 7.81 -17.29
C LEU A 93 4.45 6.48 -17.19
N LEU A 94 3.62 6.16 -18.19
CA LEU A 94 2.84 4.93 -18.24
C LEU A 94 3.75 3.74 -18.56
N TYR A 95 3.37 2.56 -18.09
CA TYR A 95 4.13 1.31 -18.24
C TYR A 95 5.51 1.36 -17.60
N THR A 96 5.59 1.98 -16.41
CA THR A 96 6.81 2.06 -15.60
C THR A 96 6.58 1.48 -14.21
N GLU A 97 7.67 1.11 -13.51
CA GLU A 97 7.59 0.71 -12.10
C GLU A 97 6.98 1.82 -11.21
N GLY A 98 7.27 3.09 -11.56
CA GLY A 98 6.69 4.24 -10.86
C GLY A 98 5.18 4.34 -11.02
N ALA A 99 4.65 4.15 -12.25
CA ALA A 99 3.21 4.13 -12.51
C ALA A 99 2.52 2.99 -11.75
N MET A 100 3.12 1.80 -11.78
CA MET A 100 2.65 0.64 -11.06
C MET A 100 2.58 0.92 -9.55
N LEU A 101 3.65 1.45 -8.96
CA LEU A 101 3.73 1.75 -7.53
C LEU A 101 2.71 2.82 -7.13
N VAL A 102 2.57 3.90 -7.90
CA VAL A 102 1.57 4.97 -7.64
C VAL A 102 0.16 4.42 -7.69
N GLY A 103 -0.15 3.58 -8.69
CA GLY A 103 -1.44 2.90 -8.80
C GLY A 103 -1.73 2.01 -7.59
N MET A 104 -0.74 1.22 -7.17
CA MET A 104 -0.81 0.36 -5.99
C MET A 104 -1.04 1.17 -4.71
N VAL A 105 -0.23 2.20 -4.47
CA VAL A 105 -0.35 3.05 -3.28
C VAL A 105 -1.73 3.72 -3.24
N HIS A 106 -2.20 4.30 -4.34
CA HIS A 106 -3.53 4.91 -4.40
C HIS A 106 -4.66 3.90 -4.12
N ALA A 107 -4.55 2.68 -4.67
CA ALA A 107 -5.55 1.65 -4.47
C ALA A 107 -5.62 1.14 -3.02
N TYR A 108 -4.47 1.04 -2.34
CA TYR A 108 -4.37 0.41 -1.02
C TYR A 108 -4.28 1.40 0.14
N LEU A 109 -3.97 2.68 -0.09
CA LEU A 109 -3.88 3.72 0.94
C LEU A 109 -5.08 3.78 1.90
N PRO A 110 -6.33 3.69 1.42
CA PRO A 110 -7.50 3.74 2.30
C PRO A 110 -7.59 2.59 3.31
N PHE A 111 -6.93 1.46 3.06
CA PHE A 111 -6.87 0.35 4.02
C PHE A 111 -5.88 0.62 5.17
N ALA A 112 -4.84 1.42 4.92
CA ALA A 112 -3.82 1.72 5.93
C ALA A 112 -4.28 2.77 6.95
N VAL A 113 -5.16 3.71 6.56
CA VAL A 113 -5.55 4.84 7.42
C VAL A 113 -6.42 4.43 8.61
N PRO A 114 -7.48 3.59 8.48
CA PRO A 114 -8.40 3.30 9.58
C PRO A 114 -7.75 2.67 10.82
N PRO A 115 -6.87 1.66 10.73
CA PRO A 115 -6.23 1.10 11.91
C PRO A 115 -5.41 2.14 12.68
N LEU A 116 -4.64 2.96 11.96
CA LEU A 116 -3.85 4.04 12.54
C LEU A 116 -4.74 5.10 13.19
N PHE A 117 -5.79 5.52 12.49
CA PHE A 117 -6.74 6.50 13.00
C PHE A 117 -7.41 6.03 14.30
N ILE A 118 -7.87 4.76 14.34
CA ILE A 118 -8.50 4.19 15.53
C ILE A 118 -7.52 4.13 16.70
N ALA A 119 -6.27 3.74 16.47
CA ALA A 119 -5.25 3.72 17.52
C ALA A 119 -4.97 5.12 18.05
N LEU A 120 -4.82 6.11 17.17
CA LEU A 120 -4.52 7.48 17.54
C LEU A 120 -5.64 8.16 18.34
N ILE A 121 -6.92 7.93 18.02
CA ILE A 121 -8.03 8.49 18.79
C ILE A 121 -8.25 7.82 20.16
N ARG A 122 -7.66 6.63 20.36
CA ARG A 122 -7.71 5.90 21.63
C ARG A 122 -6.53 6.19 22.55
N LEU A 123 -5.51 6.91 22.07
CA LEU A 123 -4.39 7.35 22.90
C LEU A 123 -4.90 8.28 24.00
N ASP A 124 -4.46 8.01 25.25
CA ASP A 124 -4.77 8.88 26.36
C ASP A 124 -4.01 10.22 26.20
N PRO A 125 -4.72 11.35 26.11
CA PRO A 125 -4.11 12.67 26.01
C PRO A 125 -3.14 12.96 27.17
N ALA A 126 -3.41 12.43 28.38
CA ALA A 126 -2.56 12.65 29.55
C ALA A 126 -1.11 12.17 29.34
N LEU A 127 -0.89 11.14 28.53
CA LEU A 127 0.46 10.66 28.20
C LEU A 127 1.23 11.69 27.35
N LEU A 128 0.53 12.36 26.44
CA LEU A 128 1.12 13.38 25.58
C LEU A 128 1.41 14.67 26.37
N GLU A 129 0.50 15.04 27.25
CA GLU A 129 0.63 16.19 28.16
C GLU A 129 1.78 15.97 29.15
N ALA A 130 1.86 14.80 29.78
CA ALA A 130 2.96 14.47 30.70
C ALA A 130 4.33 14.52 30.01
N ALA A 131 4.43 14.05 28.78
CA ALA A 131 5.67 14.13 28.02
C ALA A 131 6.03 15.59 27.68
N ALA A 132 5.04 16.44 27.38
CA ALA A 132 5.24 17.88 27.14
C ALA A 132 5.66 18.62 28.41
N ASP A 133 5.07 18.30 29.56
CA ASP A 133 5.42 18.88 30.88
C ASP A 133 6.87 18.55 31.27
N LEU A 134 7.37 17.39 30.86
CA LEU A 134 8.79 17.02 31.00
C LEU A 134 9.71 17.74 29.96
N GLY A 135 9.19 18.70 29.19
CA GLY A 135 9.95 19.52 28.26
C GLY A 135 10.21 18.84 26.90
N ALA A 136 9.51 17.75 26.57
CA ALA A 136 9.68 17.11 25.28
C ALA A 136 9.07 17.97 24.16
N ARG A 137 9.86 18.21 23.09
CA ARG A 137 9.38 18.85 21.86
C ARG A 137 8.37 17.94 21.13
N PRO A 138 7.44 18.47 20.31
CA PRO A 138 6.41 17.68 19.62
C PRO A 138 6.96 16.47 18.83
N ALA A 139 8.08 16.64 18.14
CA ALA A 139 8.73 15.53 17.45
C ALA A 139 9.21 14.43 18.43
N ARG A 140 9.71 14.82 19.61
CA ARG A 140 10.14 13.85 20.63
C ARG A 140 8.95 13.13 21.24
N VAL A 141 7.85 13.82 21.51
CA VAL A 141 6.58 13.20 21.95
C VAL A 141 6.11 12.18 20.92
N PHE A 142 6.16 12.54 19.64
CA PHE A 142 5.79 11.63 18.56
C PHE A 142 6.63 10.35 18.58
N PHE A 143 7.96 10.44 18.52
CA PHE A 143 8.84 9.28 18.43
C PHE A 143 8.94 8.47 19.72
N SER A 144 8.76 9.10 20.91
CA SER A 144 8.94 8.44 22.20
C SER A 144 7.64 7.94 22.82
N VAL A 145 6.48 8.46 22.41
CA VAL A 145 5.17 8.12 23.00
C VAL A 145 4.21 7.65 21.92
N THR A 146 3.87 8.53 20.95
CA THR A 146 2.82 8.26 19.97
C THR A 146 3.18 7.05 19.09
N LEU A 147 4.35 7.07 18.46
CA LEU A 147 4.78 6.02 17.54
C LEU A 147 4.91 4.66 18.23
N PRO A 148 5.59 4.50 19.38
CA PRO A 148 5.66 3.21 20.06
C PRO A 148 4.31 2.64 20.46
N LEU A 149 3.41 3.48 21.00
CA LEU A 149 2.07 3.03 21.43
C LEU A 149 1.14 2.68 20.25
N THR A 150 1.39 3.23 19.08
CA THR A 150 0.61 2.93 17.86
C THR A 150 1.31 1.95 16.91
N LEU A 151 2.48 1.45 17.28
CA LEU A 151 3.25 0.50 16.46
C LEU A 151 2.47 -0.79 16.11
N PRO A 152 1.69 -1.40 17.04
CA PRO A 152 0.85 -2.54 16.69
C PRO A 152 -0.18 -2.20 15.59
N ALA A 153 -0.80 -1.03 15.67
CA ALA A 153 -1.74 -0.57 14.65
C ALA A 153 -1.05 -0.27 13.31
N ALA A 154 0.18 0.25 13.34
CA ALA A 154 0.99 0.45 12.14
C ALA A 154 1.37 -0.89 11.48
N ALA A 155 1.72 -1.90 12.29
CA ALA A 155 1.98 -3.24 11.78
C ALA A 155 0.71 -3.90 11.20
N ALA A 156 -0.44 -3.73 11.84
CA ALA A 156 -1.73 -4.17 11.29
C ALA A 156 -2.05 -3.46 9.97
N ALA A 157 -1.86 -2.15 9.88
CA ALA A 157 -2.05 -1.37 8.66
C ALA A 157 -1.11 -1.82 7.54
N PHE A 158 0.16 -2.12 7.88
CA PHE A 158 1.12 -2.70 6.94
C PHE A 158 0.61 -4.02 6.35
N LEU A 159 0.19 -4.95 7.19
CA LEU A 159 -0.29 -6.26 6.76
C LEU A 159 -1.58 -6.19 5.94
N LEU A 160 -2.50 -5.30 6.31
CA LEU A 160 -3.74 -5.06 5.55
C LEU A 160 -3.48 -4.58 4.11
N VAL A 161 -2.36 -3.92 3.87
CA VAL A 161 -1.91 -3.52 2.53
C VAL A 161 -1.03 -4.60 1.90
N PHE A 162 -0.05 -5.12 2.63
CA PHE A 162 0.96 -6.03 2.12
C PHE A 162 0.37 -7.34 1.60
N ILE A 163 -0.56 -7.95 2.35
CA ILE A 163 -1.12 -9.25 1.99
C ILE A 163 -1.85 -9.21 0.64
N PRO A 164 -2.86 -8.33 0.41
CA PRO A 164 -3.52 -8.27 -0.88
C PRO A 164 -2.61 -7.75 -1.99
N ALA A 165 -1.69 -6.81 -1.70
CA ALA A 165 -0.75 -6.28 -2.67
C ALA A 165 0.23 -7.35 -3.21
N ALA A 166 0.59 -8.36 -2.41
CA ALA A 166 1.48 -9.44 -2.83
C ALA A 166 0.84 -10.36 -3.90
N GLY A 167 -0.49 -10.47 -3.92
CA GLY A 167 -1.24 -11.22 -4.93
C GLY A 167 -1.80 -10.37 -6.06
N GLU A 168 -1.52 -9.06 -6.08
CA GLU A 168 -2.07 -8.13 -7.06
C GLU A 168 -1.53 -8.42 -8.47
N PHE A 169 -2.42 -8.43 -9.46
CA PHE A 169 -2.04 -8.63 -10.87
C PHE A 169 -2.60 -7.57 -11.81
N VAL A 170 -3.76 -6.96 -11.48
CA VAL A 170 -4.46 -6.04 -12.39
C VAL A 170 -3.69 -4.74 -12.54
N ILE A 171 -3.18 -4.18 -11.44
CA ILE A 171 -2.41 -2.93 -11.49
C ILE A 171 -1.07 -3.14 -12.21
N PRO A 172 -0.26 -4.17 -11.89
CA PRO A 172 0.92 -4.52 -12.67
C PRO A 172 0.64 -4.74 -14.16
N GLU A 173 -0.46 -5.40 -14.51
CA GLU A 173 -0.84 -5.65 -15.91
C GLU A 173 -1.20 -4.35 -16.66
N LEU A 174 -1.88 -3.41 -16.02
CA LEU A 174 -2.41 -2.22 -16.68
C LEU A 174 -1.48 -1.01 -16.62
N LEU A 175 -0.65 -0.87 -15.59
CA LEU A 175 0.22 0.28 -15.36
C LEU A 175 1.71 -0.06 -15.37
N GLY A 176 2.06 -1.32 -15.10
CA GLY A 176 3.45 -1.76 -15.00
C GLY A 176 4.11 -1.97 -16.35
N PRO A 177 5.46 -2.06 -16.38
CA PRO A 177 6.18 -2.42 -17.59
C PRO A 177 5.78 -3.83 -18.07
N PRO A 178 5.78 -4.06 -19.39
CA PRO A 178 5.39 -5.37 -19.97
C PRO A 178 6.23 -6.54 -19.42
N GLU A 179 7.48 -6.25 -19.07
CA GLU A 179 8.45 -7.22 -18.54
C GLU A 179 8.28 -7.47 -17.03
N ALA A 180 7.45 -6.69 -16.34
CA ALA A 180 7.23 -6.86 -14.91
C ALA A 180 6.58 -8.20 -14.62
N GLN A 181 7.37 -9.09 -14.03
CA GLN A 181 6.91 -10.41 -13.62
C GLN A 181 6.67 -10.40 -12.13
N VAL A 182 5.40 -10.32 -11.76
CA VAL A 182 4.95 -10.47 -10.36
C VAL A 182 4.12 -11.75 -10.26
N ILE A 183 4.20 -12.43 -9.13
CA ILE A 183 3.58 -13.75 -8.95
C ILE A 183 2.07 -13.74 -9.23
N GLY A 184 1.36 -12.65 -8.92
CA GLY A 184 -0.06 -12.52 -9.24
C GLY A 184 -0.36 -12.62 -10.73
N ARG A 185 0.48 -11.98 -11.58
CA ARG A 185 0.37 -12.04 -13.03
C ARG A 185 0.71 -13.44 -13.57
N VAL A 186 1.76 -14.06 -13.03
CA VAL A 186 2.15 -15.44 -13.38
C VAL A 186 1.03 -16.41 -13.03
N LEU A 187 0.46 -16.32 -11.83
CA LEU A 187 -0.69 -17.14 -11.41
C LEU A 187 -1.87 -17.00 -12.37
N TRP A 188 -2.19 -15.76 -12.76
CA TRP A 188 -3.27 -15.51 -13.71
C TRP A 188 -2.99 -16.13 -15.09
N GLN A 189 -1.75 -16.02 -15.59
CA GLN A 189 -1.33 -16.61 -16.87
C GLN A 189 -1.40 -18.14 -16.85
N GLU A 190 -0.83 -18.77 -15.81
CA GLU A 190 -0.83 -20.24 -15.69
C GLU A 190 -2.26 -20.79 -15.57
N PHE A 191 -3.10 -20.11 -14.78
CA PHE A 191 -4.46 -20.58 -14.55
C PHE A 191 -5.38 -20.40 -15.77
N PHE A 192 -5.39 -19.22 -16.39
CA PHE A 192 -6.35 -18.87 -17.44
C PHE A 192 -5.84 -19.05 -18.86
N GLN A 193 -4.55 -18.77 -19.13
CA GLN A 193 -3.98 -18.84 -20.47
C GLN A 193 -3.38 -20.22 -20.75
N ASN A 194 -2.43 -20.64 -19.91
CA ASN A 194 -1.73 -21.92 -20.08
C ASN A 194 -2.59 -23.11 -19.63
N ARG A 195 -3.58 -22.86 -18.77
CA ARG A 195 -4.47 -23.89 -18.16
C ARG A 195 -3.68 -24.97 -17.41
N ASP A 196 -2.50 -24.63 -16.90
CA ASP A 196 -1.74 -25.47 -15.98
C ASP A 196 -2.20 -25.23 -14.54
N TRP A 197 -3.38 -25.76 -14.23
CA TRP A 197 -4.01 -25.62 -12.93
C TRP A 197 -3.18 -26.22 -11.78
N PRO A 198 -2.50 -27.39 -11.94
CA PRO A 198 -1.62 -27.92 -10.90
C PRO A 198 -0.48 -26.97 -10.55
N LEU A 199 0.18 -26.36 -11.54
CA LEU A 199 1.24 -25.41 -11.33
C LEU A 199 0.73 -24.12 -10.68
N ALA A 200 -0.38 -23.56 -11.18
CA ALA A 200 -1.00 -22.38 -10.59
C ALA A 200 -1.39 -22.61 -9.11
N ALA A 201 -1.96 -23.78 -8.80
CA ALA A 201 -2.31 -24.15 -7.42
C ALA A 201 -1.06 -24.27 -6.52
N ALA A 202 0.03 -24.86 -7.01
CA ALA A 202 1.28 -24.99 -6.29
C ALA A 202 1.89 -23.62 -5.97
N LEU A 203 1.93 -22.70 -6.95
CA LEU A 203 2.41 -21.33 -6.78
C LEU A 203 1.56 -20.54 -5.77
N ALA A 204 0.22 -20.69 -5.85
CA ALA A 204 -0.70 -20.06 -4.89
C ALA A 204 -0.48 -20.56 -3.46
N LEU A 205 -0.23 -21.85 -3.27
CA LEU A 205 0.10 -22.42 -1.96
C LEU A 205 1.43 -21.91 -1.42
N VAL A 206 2.46 -21.77 -2.27
CA VAL A 206 3.75 -21.19 -1.88
C VAL A 206 3.57 -19.73 -1.44
N LEU A 207 2.84 -18.93 -2.23
CA LEU A 207 2.54 -17.54 -1.87
C LEU A 207 1.79 -17.47 -0.54
N LEU A 208 0.75 -18.28 -0.35
CA LEU A 208 -0.02 -18.35 0.89
C LEU A 208 0.86 -18.72 2.09
N ALA A 209 1.72 -19.72 1.95
CA ALA A 209 2.65 -20.13 3.00
C ALA A 209 3.59 -19.00 3.41
N LEU A 210 4.11 -18.24 2.44
CA LEU A 210 4.96 -17.08 2.69
C LEU A 210 4.22 -15.94 3.40
N LEU A 211 2.95 -15.70 3.05
CA LEU A 211 2.13 -14.66 3.67
C LEU A 211 1.69 -15.01 5.10
N ILE A 212 1.63 -16.30 5.45
CA ILE A 212 1.35 -16.74 6.83
C ILE A 212 2.49 -16.35 7.79
N LEU A 213 3.75 -16.29 7.33
CA LEU A 213 4.89 -15.98 8.19
C LEU A 213 4.79 -14.58 8.84
N PRO A 214 4.63 -13.46 8.09
CA PRO A 214 4.48 -12.14 8.68
C PRO A 214 3.20 -12.02 9.53
N MET A 215 2.12 -12.71 9.16
CA MET A 215 0.89 -12.72 9.95
C MET A 215 1.07 -13.39 11.31
N ARG A 216 1.76 -14.55 11.36
CA ARG A 216 2.08 -15.23 12.63
C ARG A 216 3.03 -14.42 13.50
N TRP A 217 4.01 -13.75 12.88
CA TRP A 217 4.92 -12.87 13.61
C TRP A 217 4.17 -11.70 14.26
N PHE A 218 3.24 -11.08 13.53
CA PHE A 218 2.39 -10.02 14.05
C PHE A 218 1.51 -10.48 15.22
N GLN A 219 0.87 -11.64 15.10
CA GLN A 219 0.05 -12.22 16.19
C GLN A 219 0.84 -12.44 17.48
N ARG A 220 2.13 -12.80 17.36
CA ARG A 220 3.02 -12.95 18.55
C ARG A 220 3.31 -11.61 19.20
N LEU A 221 3.51 -10.56 18.41
CA LEU A 221 3.73 -9.19 18.95
C LEU A 221 2.50 -8.64 19.70
N GLU A 222 1.29 -9.01 19.28
CA GLU A 222 0.06 -8.63 19.99
C GLU A 222 -0.22 -9.48 21.23
N ALA A 223 0.32 -10.70 21.30
CA ALA A 223 0.09 -11.63 22.40
C ALA A 223 1.05 -11.44 23.59
N GLU A 224 2.12 -10.67 23.42
CA GLU A 224 3.02 -10.29 24.51
C GLU A 224 2.44 -9.04 25.22
N PRO A 225 2.01 -9.17 26.50
CA PRO A 225 1.37 -8.09 27.27
C PRO A 225 2.35 -6.96 27.64
#